data_7a51a3aca5f02911ec1df9127410e7c9
#
_entry.id   7a51a3aca5f02911ec1df9127410e7c9
#
_cell.length_a   1.000
_cell.length_b   1.000
_cell.length_c   1.000
_cell.angle_alpha   90.00
_cell.angle_beta   90.00
_cell.angle_gamma   90.00
#
_symmetry.space_group_name_H-M   'P 1'
#
loop_
_entity.id
_entity.type
_entity.pdbx_description
1 polymer ?
#
loop_
_entity_poly.entity_id
_entity_poly.type
_entity_poly.pdbx_seq_one_letter_code
_entity_poly.pdbx_strand_id
1 'polypeptide(L)'
;SMSVSSVISTFNAIWDENEDTDACFVKACEIAGMILEREVKVAISSACGRKLIADQIKTTDGAVLVMDKFIGGWLEEVVTSDDPKAANLLYAVFPAIGGDWNVQAIPPTIKDMIAQRKPFPEDWRGLRDEELVRASGVETAIFCHTAGFFAVAKTKEDAITLAKKAVND
;
A
#
# COMPACT_ATOMS: atom_id res chain seq x y z
N SER A 1 20.33 -0.92 -9.56
CA SER A 1 19.85 -0.31 -8.30
C SER A 1 21.05 -0.22 -7.34
N MET A 2 21.27 0.92 -6.71
CA MET A 2 22.25 1.05 -5.64
C MET A 2 21.81 0.21 -4.43
N SER A 3 22.69 -0.66 -3.93
CA SER A 3 22.45 -1.38 -2.67
C SER A 3 22.78 -0.49 -1.46
N VAL A 4 22.25 -0.81 -0.28
CA VAL A 4 22.58 -0.10 0.97
C VAL A 4 24.09 -0.12 1.21
N SER A 5 24.75 -1.26 1.00
CA SER A 5 26.23 -1.35 1.13
C SER A 5 26.97 -0.45 0.14
N SER A 6 26.51 -0.29 -1.10
CA SER A 6 27.16 0.63 -2.04
C SER A 6 26.94 2.09 -1.66
N VAL A 7 25.82 2.45 -1.02
CA VAL A 7 25.63 3.80 -0.47
C VAL A 7 26.57 4.06 0.70
N ILE A 8 26.67 3.12 1.64
CA ILE A 8 27.56 3.24 2.80
C ILE A 8 29.02 3.33 2.36
N SER A 9 29.43 2.55 1.35
CA SER A 9 30.82 2.58 0.84
C SER A 9 31.22 3.91 0.20
N THR A 10 30.28 4.77 -0.19
CA THR A 10 30.62 6.12 -0.69
C THR A 10 31.16 7.07 0.40
N PHE A 11 31.05 6.68 1.66
CA PHE A 11 31.62 7.42 2.79
C PHE A 11 33.03 6.97 3.20
N ASN A 12 33.60 5.99 2.49
CA ASN A 12 35.02 5.63 2.67
C ASN A 12 35.93 6.73 2.10
N ALA A 13 37.14 6.84 2.65
CA ALA A 13 38.14 7.79 2.19
C ALA A 13 38.41 7.64 0.67
N ILE A 14 38.56 8.76 -0.03
CA ILE A 14 38.87 8.80 -1.47
C ILE A 14 40.39 8.74 -1.64
N TRP A 15 40.88 7.89 -2.54
CA TRP A 15 42.31 7.52 -2.65
C TRP A 15 43.25 8.68 -3.01
N ASP A 16 42.73 9.72 -3.68
CA ASP A 16 43.49 10.90 -4.12
C ASP A 16 43.23 12.16 -3.27
N GLU A 17 42.46 12.01 -2.19
CA GLU A 17 42.20 13.06 -1.21
C GLU A 17 42.90 12.74 0.11
N ASN A 18 43.33 13.79 0.82
CA ASN A 18 43.98 13.63 2.13
C ASN A 18 42.93 13.56 3.25
N GLU A 19 42.10 12.53 3.22
CA GLU A 19 41.05 12.29 4.20
C GLU A 19 41.54 11.38 5.33
N ASP A 20 41.02 11.64 6.54
CA ASP A 20 41.23 10.74 7.68
C ASP A 20 40.34 9.50 7.54
N THR A 21 40.97 8.34 7.27
CA THR A 21 40.27 7.06 7.06
C THR A 21 39.43 6.66 8.26
N ASP A 22 39.89 6.92 9.49
CA ASP A 22 39.13 6.57 10.70
C ASP A 22 37.88 7.47 10.85
N ALA A 23 38.03 8.73 10.55
CA ALA A 23 36.88 9.67 10.54
C ALA A 23 35.85 9.28 9.46
N CYS A 24 36.29 8.91 8.27
CA CYS A 24 35.43 8.41 7.20
C CYS A 24 34.70 7.11 7.60
N PHE A 25 35.40 6.17 8.24
CA PHE A 25 34.81 4.93 8.74
C PHE A 25 33.75 5.20 9.83
N VAL A 26 34.03 6.08 10.79
CA VAL A 26 33.04 6.47 11.82
C VAL A 26 31.78 7.03 11.18
N LYS A 27 31.94 7.91 10.19
CA LYS A 27 30.80 8.48 9.45
C LYS A 27 29.99 7.42 8.69
N ALA A 28 30.66 6.47 8.04
CA ALA A 28 30.01 5.32 7.41
C ALA A 28 29.20 4.49 8.41
N CYS A 29 29.74 4.26 9.62
CA CYS A 29 29.05 3.57 10.71
C CYS A 29 27.82 4.34 11.21
N GLU A 30 27.89 5.65 11.35
CA GLU A 30 26.75 6.49 11.75
C GLU A 30 25.60 6.39 10.74
N ILE A 31 25.90 6.48 9.44
CA ILE A 31 24.90 6.35 8.37
C ILE A 31 24.27 4.95 8.39
N ALA A 32 25.09 3.90 8.53
CA ALA A 32 24.60 2.53 8.64
C ALA A 32 23.68 2.35 9.85
N GLY A 33 24.04 2.92 10.99
CA GLY A 33 23.24 2.93 12.22
C GLY A 33 21.88 3.60 12.02
N MET A 34 21.84 4.78 11.41
CA MET A 34 20.57 5.50 11.13
C MET A 34 19.66 4.68 10.20
N ILE A 35 20.20 4.06 9.17
CA ILE A 35 19.42 3.20 8.26
C ILE A 35 18.87 2.01 9.04
N LEU A 36 19.67 1.30 9.81
CA LEU A 36 19.26 0.13 10.59
C LEU A 36 18.16 0.49 11.61
N GLU A 37 18.33 1.56 12.36
CA GLU A 37 17.31 2.03 13.30
C GLU A 37 15.97 2.32 12.61
N ARG A 38 16.02 2.92 11.43
CA ARG A 38 14.81 3.22 10.67
C ARG A 38 14.14 1.94 10.18
N GLU A 39 14.89 0.99 9.64
CA GLU A 39 14.37 -0.31 9.19
C GLU A 39 13.74 -1.10 10.33
N VAL A 40 14.36 -1.13 11.52
CA VAL A 40 13.79 -1.77 12.71
C VAL A 40 12.45 -1.12 13.11
N LYS A 41 12.38 0.22 13.12
CA LYS A 41 11.13 0.93 13.42
C LYS A 41 10.03 0.64 12.41
N VAL A 42 10.38 0.57 11.11
CA VAL A 42 9.44 0.21 10.04
C VAL A 42 8.94 -1.22 10.20
N ALA A 43 9.84 -2.17 10.50
CA ALA A 43 9.47 -3.57 10.70
C ALA A 43 8.54 -3.76 11.91
N ILE A 44 8.82 -3.11 13.03
CA ILE A 44 7.96 -3.14 14.23
C ILE A 44 6.58 -2.53 13.90
N SER A 45 6.56 -1.38 13.23
CA SER A 45 5.30 -0.71 12.82
C SER A 45 4.46 -1.61 11.91
N SER A 46 5.10 -2.27 10.94
CA SER A 46 4.44 -3.22 10.04
C SER A 46 3.88 -4.43 10.79
N ALA A 47 4.65 -5.01 11.71
CA ALA A 47 4.20 -6.14 12.52
C ALA A 47 2.98 -5.77 13.40
N CYS A 48 3.01 -4.58 14.03
CA CYS A 48 1.86 -4.06 14.77
C CYS A 48 0.65 -3.84 13.85
N GLY A 49 0.87 -3.30 12.66
CA GLY A 49 -0.17 -3.09 11.67
C GLY A 49 -0.81 -4.41 11.21
N ARG A 50 -0.02 -5.42 10.93
CA ARG A 50 -0.51 -6.77 10.58
C ARG A 50 -1.42 -7.35 11.65
N LYS A 51 -1.05 -7.23 12.93
CA LYS A 51 -1.89 -7.68 14.03
C LYS A 51 -3.24 -6.96 14.07
N LEU A 52 -3.26 -5.63 13.88
CA LEU A 52 -4.50 -4.86 13.83
C LEU A 52 -5.40 -5.33 12.67
N ILE A 53 -4.82 -5.60 11.51
CA ILE A 53 -5.56 -6.08 10.33
C ILE A 53 -6.07 -7.51 10.56
N ALA A 54 -5.27 -8.41 11.14
CA ALA A 54 -5.72 -9.77 11.48
C ALA A 54 -6.95 -9.75 12.40
N ASP A 55 -6.96 -8.86 13.39
CA ASP A 55 -8.12 -8.70 14.28
C ASP A 55 -9.32 -8.08 13.54
N GLN A 56 -9.10 -7.15 12.62
CA GLN A 56 -10.16 -6.55 11.81
C GLN A 56 -10.76 -7.54 10.82
N ILE A 57 -9.96 -8.41 10.17
CA ILE A 57 -10.44 -9.47 9.27
C ILE A 57 -11.48 -10.35 9.96
N LYS A 58 -11.25 -10.75 11.21
CA LYS A 58 -12.18 -11.59 11.99
C LYS A 58 -13.57 -10.99 12.13
N THR A 59 -13.66 -9.65 12.18
CA THR A 59 -14.91 -8.90 12.35
C THR A 59 -15.47 -8.33 11.06
N THR A 60 -14.71 -8.41 9.96
CA THR A 60 -15.18 -7.92 8.65
C THR A 60 -16.16 -8.90 8.05
N ASP A 61 -17.32 -8.40 7.66
CA ASP A 61 -18.31 -9.13 6.89
C ASP A 61 -18.32 -8.66 5.43
N GLY A 62 -18.26 -9.63 4.50
CA GLY A 62 -18.24 -9.36 3.06
C GLY A 62 -16.84 -9.24 2.47
N ALA A 63 -16.74 -8.56 1.31
CA ALA A 63 -15.57 -8.59 0.45
C ALA A 63 -14.73 -7.29 0.49
N VAL A 64 -15.06 -6.34 1.37
CA VAL A 64 -14.40 -5.02 1.45
C VAL A 64 -13.84 -4.77 2.84
N LEU A 65 -12.52 -4.62 2.93
CA LEU A 65 -11.83 -4.20 4.15
C LEU A 65 -11.80 -2.66 4.20
N VAL A 66 -12.35 -2.06 5.26
CA VAL A 66 -12.39 -0.60 5.42
C VAL A 66 -11.49 -0.18 6.58
N MET A 67 -10.51 0.65 6.32
CA MET A 67 -9.56 1.17 7.32
C MET A 67 -9.76 2.68 7.50
N ASP A 68 -9.94 3.13 8.75
CA ASP A 68 -10.09 4.57 9.08
C ASP A 68 -8.77 5.37 8.98
N LYS A 69 -7.67 4.67 8.91
CA LYS A 69 -6.32 5.20 8.65
C LYS A 69 -5.52 4.20 7.85
N PHE A 70 -4.53 4.67 7.10
CA PHE A 70 -3.59 3.75 6.46
C PHE A 70 -2.81 2.95 7.52
N ILE A 71 -2.81 1.63 7.39
CA ILE A 71 -2.11 0.71 8.30
C ILE A 71 -1.03 -0.02 7.51
N GLY A 72 0.26 0.21 7.88
CA GLY A 72 1.38 -0.49 7.24
C GLY A 72 1.29 -2.01 7.44
N GLY A 73 1.64 -2.78 6.41
CA GLY A 73 1.57 -4.25 6.42
C GLY A 73 0.18 -4.84 6.17
N TRP A 74 -0.85 -4.02 5.94
CA TRP A 74 -2.22 -4.49 5.72
C TRP A 74 -2.34 -5.48 4.56
N LEU A 75 -1.71 -5.17 3.43
CA LEU A 75 -1.79 -6.01 2.24
C LEU A 75 -1.13 -7.37 2.45
N GLU A 76 0.05 -7.37 3.05
CA GLU A 76 0.76 -8.60 3.39
C GLU A 76 -0.10 -9.49 4.30
N GLU A 77 -0.71 -8.92 5.35
CA GLU A 77 -1.59 -9.65 6.25
C GLU A 77 -2.78 -10.27 5.53
N VAL A 78 -3.51 -9.47 4.71
CA VAL A 78 -4.68 -9.97 3.96
C VAL A 78 -4.31 -11.11 3.00
N VAL A 79 -3.15 -11.01 2.35
CA VAL A 79 -2.74 -11.99 1.32
C VAL A 79 -2.13 -13.25 1.91
N THR A 80 -1.50 -13.17 3.10
CA THR A 80 -0.82 -14.31 3.74
C THR A 80 -1.59 -14.90 4.93
N SER A 81 -2.74 -14.33 5.28
CA SER A 81 -3.58 -14.81 6.38
C SER A 81 -4.20 -16.17 6.08
N ASP A 82 -4.17 -17.05 7.07
CA ASP A 82 -4.88 -18.34 7.04
C ASP A 82 -6.38 -18.21 7.39
N ASP A 83 -6.84 -17.02 7.77
CA ASP A 83 -8.26 -16.78 8.07
C ASP A 83 -9.08 -16.87 6.77
N PRO A 84 -10.11 -17.73 6.68
CA PRO A 84 -10.93 -17.87 5.49
C PRO A 84 -11.64 -16.57 5.07
N LYS A 85 -11.91 -15.66 5.99
CA LYS A 85 -12.48 -14.34 5.67
C LYS A 85 -11.49 -13.49 4.85
N ALA A 86 -10.18 -13.61 5.09
CA ALA A 86 -9.17 -12.90 4.31
C ALA A 86 -9.18 -13.29 2.82
N ALA A 87 -9.46 -14.56 2.52
CA ALA A 87 -9.57 -15.05 1.14
C ALA A 87 -10.77 -14.44 0.39
N ASN A 88 -11.83 -14.05 1.11
CA ASN A 88 -13.04 -13.45 0.54
C ASN A 88 -12.89 -11.93 0.29
N LEU A 89 -11.87 -11.29 0.83
CA LEU A 89 -11.64 -9.86 0.63
C LEU A 89 -11.15 -9.60 -0.81
N LEU A 90 -11.86 -8.73 -1.51
CA LEU A 90 -11.57 -8.34 -2.89
C LEU A 90 -11.00 -6.93 -2.99
N TYR A 91 -11.43 -6.03 -2.12
CA TYR A 91 -11.02 -4.62 -2.09
C TYR A 91 -10.69 -4.16 -0.68
N ALA A 92 -9.78 -3.17 -0.60
CA ALA A 92 -9.51 -2.41 0.61
C ALA A 92 -9.78 -0.93 0.39
N VAL A 93 -10.40 -0.27 1.36
CA VAL A 93 -10.72 1.17 1.38
C VAL A 93 -9.94 1.82 2.49
N PHE A 94 -9.20 2.89 2.20
CA PHE A 94 -8.39 3.62 3.18
C PHE A 94 -8.13 5.07 2.75
N PRO A 95 -7.89 6.01 3.70
CA PRO A 95 -7.67 7.41 3.37
C PRO A 95 -6.35 7.62 2.65
N ALA A 96 -6.34 8.57 1.69
CA ALA A 96 -5.15 9.12 1.07
C ALA A 96 -4.59 10.29 1.90
N ILE A 97 -3.32 10.63 1.69
CA ILE A 97 -2.67 11.78 2.36
C ILE A 97 -3.38 13.10 2.04
N GLY A 98 -3.96 13.25 0.85
CA GLY A 98 -4.65 14.46 0.38
C GLY A 98 -6.08 14.65 0.89
N GLY A 99 -6.61 13.73 1.70
CA GLY A 99 -7.98 13.78 2.23
C GLY A 99 -8.99 12.96 1.41
N ASP A 100 -8.65 12.53 0.21
CA ASP A 100 -9.45 11.61 -0.59
C ASP A 100 -9.38 10.17 -0.03
N TRP A 101 -10.17 9.26 -0.60
CA TRP A 101 -10.23 7.86 -0.21
C TRP A 101 -9.85 6.93 -1.34
N ASN A 102 -8.92 6.05 -1.05
CA ASN A 102 -8.43 5.04 -1.97
C ASN A 102 -9.26 3.77 -1.89
N VAL A 103 -9.48 3.15 -3.04
CA VAL A 103 -10.03 1.80 -3.17
C VAL A 103 -9.02 0.97 -3.95
N GLN A 104 -8.43 -0.02 -3.32
CA GLN A 104 -7.44 -0.89 -3.93
C GLN A 104 -7.97 -2.31 -4.07
N ALA A 105 -7.91 -2.85 -5.27
CA ALA A 105 -8.17 -4.26 -5.51
C ALA A 105 -7.04 -5.12 -4.93
N ILE A 106 -7.39 -6.22 -4.27
CA ILE A 106 -6.43 -7.09 -3.57
C ILE A 106 -5.83 -8.08 -4.57
N PRO A 107 -4.49 -8.19 -4.67
CA PRO A 107 -3.83 -9.19 -5.50
C PRO A 107 -4.00 -10.61 -4.92
N PRO A 108 -3.88 -11.66 -5.75
CA PRO A 108 -3.97 -13.03 -5.27
C PRO A 108 -2.79 -13.43 -4.38
N THR A 109 -1.59 -12.89 -4.66
CA THR A 109 -0.36 -13.15 -3.90
C THR A 109 0.52 -11.91 -3.83
N ILE A 110 1.44 -11.86 -2.86
CA ILE A 110 2.44 -10.80 -2.76
C ILE A 110 3.42 -10.79 -3.95
N LYS A 111 3.63 -11.95 -4.57
CA LYS A 111 4.56 -12.08 -5.72
C LYS A 111 3.94 -11.58 -7.03
N ASP A 112 2.62 -11.59 -7.14
CA ASP A 112 1.91 -11.14 -8.33
C ASP A 112 1.01 -9.95 -7.97
N MET A 113 1.63 -8.78 -7.92
CA MET A 113 0.97 -7.52 -7.63
C MET A 113 0.23 -6.92 -8.85
N ILE A 114 0.42 -7.51 -10.03
CA ILE A 114 -0.22 -7.06 -11.28
C ILE A 114 -1.61 -7.69 -11.40
N ALA A 115 -1.72 -8.98 -11.10
CA ALA A 115 -3.01 -9.65 -11.05
C ALA A 115 -3.84 -9.16 -9.85
N GLN A 116 -5.15 -9.17 -10.01
CA GLN A 116 -6.09 -8.83 -8.94
C GLN A 116 -7.05 -9.99 -8.72
N ARG A 117 -7.49 -10.24 -7.47
CA ARG A 117 -8.55 -11.23 -7.17
C ARG A 117 -9.82 -10.89 -7.94
N LYS A 118 -10.15 -9.62 -7.98
CA LYS A 118 -11.20 -9.04 -8.83
C LYS A 118 -10.76 -7.62 -9.23
N PRO A 119 -10.44 -7.35 -10.50
CA PRO A 119 -10.17 -6.00 -10.96
C PRO A 119 -11.47 -5.17 -11.00
N PHE A 120 -11.36 -3.84 -11.04
CA PHE A 120 -12.51 -2.96 -11.26
C PHE A 120 -13.19 -3.25 -12.61
N PRO A 121 -14.51 -2.97 -12.76
CA PRO A 121 -15.26 -3.12 -14.00
C PRO A 121 -14.55 -2.50 -15.21
N GLU A 122 -14.65 -3.13 -16.38
CA GLU A 122 -13.92 -2.69 -17.58
C GLU A 122 -14.35 -1.31 -18.04
N ASP A 123 -15.62 -0.99 -17.92
CA ASP A 123 -16.24 0.28 -18.27
C ASP A 123 -15.83 1.45 -17.35
N TRP A 124 -15.22 1.17 -16.20
CA TRP A 124 -14.68 2.20 -15.29
C TRP A 124 -13.21 2.51 -15.52
N ARG A 125 -12.47 1.57 -16.13
CA ARG A 125 -11.01 1.64 -16.24
C ARG A 125 -10.57 2.80 -17.13
N GLY A 126 -9.66 3.63 -16.62
CA GLY A 126 -9.13 4.80 -17.30
C GLY A 126 -10.01 6.04 -17.19
N LEU A 127 -11.25 5.90 -16.68
CA LEU A 127 -12.16 7.02 -16.53
C LEU A 127 -11.79 7.92 -15.33
N ARG A 128 -12.21 9.18 -15.43
CA ARG A 128 -12.02 10.23 -14.43
C ARG A 128 -13.28 11.06 -14.26
N ASP A 129 -13.38 11.69 -13.10
CA ASP A 129 -14.35 12.72 -12.78
C ASP A 129 -15.77 12.39 -13.30
N GLU A 130 -16.40 13.25 -14.07
CA GLU A 130 -17.78 13.09 -14.57
C GLU A 130 -18.01 11.81 -15.38
N GLU A 131 -17.00 11.33 -16.11
CA GLU A 131 -17.10 10.09 -16.88
C GLU A 131 -17.19 8.88 -15.95
N LEU A 132 -16.35 8.85 -14.91
CA LEU A 132 -16.39 7.79 -13.91
C LEU A 132 -17.67 7.87 -13.06
N VAL A 133 -18.13 9.07 -12.72
CA VAL A 133 -19.40 9.27 -12.03
C VAL A 133 -20.56 8.68 -12.84
N ARG A 134 -20.62 8.94 -14.15
CA ARG A 134 -21.65 8.39 -15.05
C ARG A 134 -21.60 6.87 -15.14
N ALA A 135 -20.40 6.30 -15.27
CA ALA A 135 -20.21 4.86 -15.42
C ALA A 135 -20.49 4.11 -14.10
N SER A 136 -19.94 4.60 -12.99
CA SER A 136 -20.07 3.95 -11.68
C SER A 136 -21.38 4.28 -10.94
N GLY A 137 -21.98 5.45 -11.25
CA GLY A 137 -23.09 6.01 -10.49
C GLY A 137 -22.69 6.36 -9.04
N VAL A 138 -21.42 6.75 -8.81
CA VAL A 138 -20.90 7.21 -7.53
C VAL A 138 -20.49 8.67 -7.64
N GLU A 139 -21.16 9.53 -6.90
CA GLU A 139 -21.16 10.99 -7.11
C GLU A 139 -19.77 11.63 -6.97
N THR A 140 -18.97 11.17 -6.04
CA THR A 140 -17.66 11.75 -5.76
C THR A 140 -16.50 10.90 -6.29
N ALA A 141 -16.74 9.99 -7.23
CA ALA A 141 -15.69 9.20 -7.87
C ALA A 141 -14.75 10.12 -8.67
N ILE A 142 -13.44 9.97 -8.46
CA ILE A 142 -12.41 10.83 -9.06
C ILE A 142 -11.68 10.11 -10.19
N PHE A 143 -11.29 8.85 -9.95
CA PHE A 143 -10.37 8.16 -10.82
C PHE A 143 -10.49 6.63 -10.68
N CYS A 144 -10.38 5.92 -11.81
CA CYS A 144 -10.16 4.48 -11.86
C CYS A 144 -8.98 4.18 -12.79
N HIS A 145 -7.98 3.46 -12.28
CA HIS A 145 -6.77 3.15 -13.04
C HIS A 145 -7.08 2.22 -14.22
N THR A 146 -6.39 2.43 -15.36
CA THR A 146 -6.57 1.64 -16.60
C THR A 146 -6.39 0.14 -16.40
N ALA A 147 -5.50 -0.28 -15.50
CA ALA A 147 -5.29 -1.70 -15.16
C ALA A 147 -6.33 -2.25 -14.15
N GLY A 148 -7.29 -1.45 -13.70
CA GLY A 148 -8.37 -1.89 -12.82
C GLY A 148 -7.96 -2.31 -11.41
N PHE A 149 -6.78 -1.90 -10.91
CA PHE A 149 -6.34 -2.27 -9.56
C PHE A 149 -6.62 -1.20 -8.50
N PHE A 150 -6.95 0.03 -8.92
CA PHE A 150 -7.02 1.16 -8.01
C PHE A 150 -8.06 2.18 -8.46
N ALA A 151 -8.84 2.71 -7.52
CA ALA A 151 -9.78 3.80 -7.75
C ALA A 151 -9.77 4.79 -6.56
N VAL A 152 -10.30 5.99 -6.77
CA VAL A 152 -10.32 7.07 -5.77
C VAL A 152 -11.69 7.73 -5.75
N ALA A 153 -12.17 8.07 -4.55
CA ALA A 153 -13.34 8.92 -4.33
C ALA A 153 -13.04 9.99 -3.27
N LYS A 154 -13.79 11.09 -3.24
CA LYS A 154 -13.58 12.18 -2.26
C LYS A 154 -14.00 11.79 -0.85
N THR A 155 -15.02 10.95 -0.71
CA THR A 155 -15.58 10.59 0.59
C THR A 155 -15.37 9.11 0.89
N LYS A 156 -15.34 8.78 2.18
CA LYS A 156 -15.26 7.39 2.66
C LYS A 156 -16.46 6.57 2.17
N GLU A 157 -17.64 7.14 2.27
CA GLU A 157 -18.90 6.51 1.93
C GLU A 157 -18.96 6.15 0.45
N ASP A 158 -18.49 7.05 -0.42
CA ASP A 158 -18.45 6.81 -1.85
C ASP A 158 -17.33 5.84 -2.25
N ALA A 159 -16.18 5.87 -1.58
CA ALA A 159 -15.14 4.86 -1.77
C ALA A 159 -15.64 3.44 -1.41
N ILE A 160 -16.38 3.31 -0.30
CA ILE A 160 -17.02 2.04 0.08
C ILE A 160 -18.08 1.64 -0.96
N THR A 161 -18.85 2.60 -1.49
CA THR A 161 -19.86 2.36 -2.51
C THR A 161 -19.23 1.89 -3.82
N LEU A 162 -18.12 2.52 -4.26
CA LEU A 162 -17.34 2.05 -5.42
C LEU A 162 -16.89 0.60 -5.23
N ALA A 163 -16.29 0.29 -4.08
CA ALA A 163 -15.85 -1.07 -3.79
C ALA A 163 -17.00 -2.07 -3.83
N LYS A 164 -18.12 -1.77 -3.17
CA LYS A 164 -19.30 -2.66 -3.12
C LYS A 164 -19.95 -2.88 -4.50
N LYS A 165 -20.01 -1.83 -5.33
CA LYS A 165 -20.51 -1.97 -6.70
C LYS A 165 -19.58 -2.85 -7.53
N ALA A 166 -18.26 -2.65 -7.44
CA ALA A 166 -17.28 -3.50 -8.11
C ALA A 166 -17.28 -4.96 -7.62
N VAL A 167 -17.68 -5.23 -6.38
CA VAL A 167 -17.90 -6.62 -5.88
C VAL A 167 -19.06 -7.27 -6.60
N ASN A 168 -20.13 -6.53 -6.92
CA ASN A 168 -21.39 -7.07 -7.44
C ASN A 168 -21.48 -7.05 -8.98
N ASP A 169 -20.53 -6.41 -9.65
CA ASP A 169 -20.41 -6.41 -11.11
C ASP A 169 -19.89 -7.77 -11.62
#